data_794bc4b98569b2d06ed9057119e489b9
#
_entry.id   794bc4b98569b2d06ed9057119e489b9
#
_cell.length_a   1.000
_cell.length_b   1.000
_cell.length_c   1.000
_cell.angle_alpha   90.00
_cell.angle_beta   90.00
_cell.angle_gamma   90.00
#
_symmetry.space_group_name_H-M   'P 1'
#
loop_
_entity.id
_entity.type
_entity.pdbx_description
1 polymer ?
#
loop_
_entity_poly.entity_id
_entity_poly.type
_entity_poly.pdbx_seq_one_letter_code
_entity_poly.pdbx_strand_id
1 'polypeptide(L)'
;MAPAYLDAVPPGRDLVVVDEAHRIEQLESTLTSLFRKADMIVVLQDDRQRIRPTEEGTVENFQRFAERHGISYTVDCLASQKRAGYLGSYVADLDRLLYERQDQPLKRQSALELRCWKDLNDLDTHLHQLASGGHHVKWYAPFCWPWSRSVHNKDIVISQEKGAFEKAWNPTNEQYQWYMGNQPEDLDRVGCIYTAQGLEFDDIGVIWWDDLRWDEASHNWHIDLSQNCDAQFVSSLRREYASESAVVELVLNTYRVLLTRAKESVHIWFRDRATQDHVRMVLGF
;
A
#
# COMPACT_ATOMS: atom_id res chain seq x y z
N MET A 1 9.27 -14.93 8.34
CA MET A 1 9.29 -14.10 9.58
C MET A 1 9.39 -12.66 9.13
N ALA A 2 8.55 -11.77 9.64
CA ALA A 2 8.62 -10.35 9.29
C ALA A 2 9.88 -9.68 9.89
N PRO A 3 10.43 -8.62 9.26
CA PRO A 3 11.67 -7.98 9.69
C PRO A 3 11.71 -7.57 11.17
N ALA A 4 10.59 -7.17 11.74
CA ALA A 4 10.46 -6.76 13.15
C ALA A 4 10.84 -7.88 14.17
N TYR A 5 10.92 -9.14 13.74
CA TYR A 5 11.17 -10.28 14.62
C TYR A 5 12.52 -10.97 14.34
N LEU A 6 13.36 -10.42 13.48
CA LEU A 6 14.62 -11.07 13.05
C LEU A 6 15.62 -11.22 14.20
N ASP A 7 15.60 -10.34 15.18
CA ASP A 7 16.46 -10.45 16.36
C ASP A 7 16.12 -11.66 17.24
N ALA A 8 14.87 -12.12 17.21
CA ALA A 8 14.40 -13.30 17.95
C ALA A 8 14.78 -14.64 17.31
N VAL A 9 15.42 -14.65 16.13
CA VAL A 9 15.88 -15.88 15.49
C VAL A 9 16.97 -16.54 16.32
N PRO A 10 16.78 -17.77 16.80
CA PRO A 10 17.84 -18.48 17.53
C PRO A 10 18.95 -18.94 16.56
N PRO A 11 20.18 -19.12 17.06
CA PRO A 11 21.29 -19.61 16.25
C PRO A 11 21.12 -21.11 15.85
N GLY A 12 21.90 -21.55 14.86
CA GLY A 12 21.97 -22.96 14.42
C GLY A 12 20.71 -23.37 13.64
N ARG A 13 20.25 -22.54 12.70
CA ARG A 13 19.14 -22.84 11.79
C ARG A 13 19.70 -23.21 10.42
N ASP A 14 19.15 -24.27 9.82
CA ASP A 14 19.49 -24.63 8.43
C ASP A 14 18.93 -23.59 7.46
N LEU A 15 17.73 -23.04 7.75
CA LEU A 15 17.02 -22.10 6.90
C LEU A 15 16.27 -21.04 7.73
N VAL A 16 16.37 -19.80 7.28
CA VAL A 16 15.50 -18.70 7.73
C VAL A 16 14.79 -18.10 6.51
N VAL A 17 13.48 -18.00 6.57
CA VAL A 17 12.66 -17.30 5.56
C VAL A 17 12.27 -15.92 6.14
N VAL A 18 12.65 -14.87 5.45
CA VAL A 18 12.31 -13.48 5.78
C VAL A 18 11.20 -13.03 4.85
N ASP A 19 10.01 -12.84 5.40
CA ASP A 19 8.87 -12.29 4.68
C ASP A 19 8.83 -10.76 4.80
N GLU A 20 8.20 -10.07 3.83
CA GLU A 20 8.15 -8.60 3.76
C GLU A 20 9.57 -7.97 3.85
N ALA A 21 10.56 -8.61 3.22
CA ALA A 21 11.96 -8.21 3.35
C ALA A 21 12.27 -6.81 2.77
N HIS A 22 11.38 -6.28 1.91
CA HIS A 22 11.46 -4.89 1.44
C HIS A 22 11.42 -3.87 2.58
N ARG A 23 10.89 -4.23 3.77
CA ARG A 23 10.78 -3.36 4.95
C ARG A 23 12.04 -3.34 5.84
N ILE A 24 13.11 -4.00 5.45
CA ILE A 24 14.37 -3.95 6.19
C ILE A 24 15.00 -2.56 6.06
N GLU A 25 15.22 -1.87 7.19
CA GLU A 25 15.80 -0.52 7.21
C GLU A 25 17.33 -0.50 7.45
N GLN A 26 17.91 -1.62 7.90
CA GLN A 26 19.35 -1.78 8.15
C GLN A 26 19.82 -3.10 7.54
N LEU A 27 19.87 -3.16 6.22
CA LEU A 27 20.06 -4.40 5.48
C LEU A 27 21.40 -5.08 5.82
N GLU A 28 22.49 -4.34 5.82
CA GLU A 28 23.84 -4.88 6.06
C GLU A 28 23.95 -5.55 7.43
N SER A 29 23.54 -4.86 8.51
CA SER A 29 23.59 -5.39 9.87
C SER A 29 22.62 -6.56 10.07
N THR A 30 21.43 -6.45 9.50
CA THR A 30 20.38 -7.48 9.57
C THR A 30 20.83 -8.78 8.92
N LEU A 31 21.30 -8.73 7.68
CA LEU A 31 21.77 -9.93 6.97
C LEU A 31 23.02 -10.51 7.61
N THR A 32 23.97 -9.67 8.02
CA THR A 32 25.17 -10.15 8.75
C THR A 32 24.76 -10.89 10.03
N SER A 33 23.78 -10.38 10.77
CA SER A 33 23.26 -11.07 11.96
C SER A 33 22.58 -12.39 11.63
N LEU A 34 21.80 -12.45 10.56
CA LEU A 34 21.09 -13.67 10.14
C LEU A 34 22.04 -14.76 9.66
N PHE A 35 23.08 -14.42 8.88
CA PHE A 35 24.09 -15.40 8.43
C PHE A 35 24.97 -15.98 9.54
N ARG A 36 24.98 -15.36 10.73
CA ARG A 36 25.57 -15.97 11.95
C ARG A 36 24.63 -16.99 12.60
N LYS A 37 23.36 -17.01 12.22
CA LYS A 37 22.30 -17.82 12.86
C LYS A 37 21.74 -18.89 11.94
N ALA A 38 21.93 -18.78 10.63
CA ALA A 38 21.37 -19.68 9.63
C ALA A 38 22.34 -19.91 8.48
N ASP A 39 22.33 -21.14 7.94
CA ASP A 39 23.14 -21.53 6.79
C ASP A 39 22.57 -21.01 5.48
N MET A 40 21.24 -20.90 5.39
CA MET A 40 20.53 -20.40 4.23
C MET A 40 19.50 -19.33 4.64
N ILE A 41 19.40 -18.28 3.84
CA ILE A 41 18.37 -17.22 4.00
C ILE A 41 17.59 -17.12 2.70
N VAL A 42 16.27 -17.23 2.80
CA VAL A 42 15.32 -16.90 1.72
C VAL A 42 14.64 -15.60 2.05
N VAL A 43 14.70 -14.62 1.14
CA VAL A 43 14.00 -13.33 1.29
C VAL A 43 12.84 -13.27 0.31
N LEU A 44 11.64 -12.96 0.82
CA LEU A 44 10.45 -12.69 0.04
C LEU A 44 10.24 -11.18 0.07
N GLN A 45 10.29 -10.55 -1.09
CA GLN A 45 10.24 -9.09 -1.18
C GLN A 45 9.54 -8.63 -2.46
N ASP A 46 9.06 -7.38 -2.45
CA ASP A 46 8.50 -6.69 -3.60
C ASP A 46 8.93 -5.20 -3.52
N ASP A 47 9.82 -4.76 -4.43
CA ASP A 47 10.33 -3.38 -4.45
C ASP A 47 9.18 -2.33 -4.52
N ARG A 48 8.07 -2.70 -5.18
CA ARG A 48 6.88 -1.85 -5.30
C ARG A 48 5.96 -1.84 -4.06
N GLN A 49 6.37 -2.49 -2.98
CA GLN A 49 5.73 -2.38 -1.66
C GLN A 49 6.56 -1.55 -0.66
N ARG A 50 7.71 -1.05 -1.07
CA ARG A 50 8.47 -0.07 -0.28
C ARG A 50 7.70 1.24 -0.22
N ILE A 51 7.54 1.77 0.99
CA ILE A 51 6.78 3.00 1.25
C ILE A 51 7.57 4.02 2.08
N ARG A 52 8.79 3.68 2.48
CA ARG A 52 9.69 4.57 3.22
C ARG A 52 11.04 4.66 2.56
N PRO A 53 11.68 5.83 2.55
CA PRO A 53 13.03 5.99 2.00
C PRO A 53 14.09 5.22 2.79
N THR A 54 13.82 4.90 4.06
CA THR A 54 14.71 4.13 4.94
C THR A 54 14.66 2.62 4.69
N GLU A 55 13.71 2.13 3.91
CA GLU A 55 13.59 0.71 3.56
C GLU A 55 14.62 0.34 2.50
N GLU A 56 15.60 -0.49 2.88
CA GLU A 56 16.74 -0.89 2.05
C GLU A 56 16.56 -2.23 1.33
N GLY A 57 15.48 -2.96 1.63
CA GLY A 57 15.24 -4.34 1.15
C GLY A 57 14.86 -4.42 -0.33
N THR A 58 15.73 -3.97 -1.24
CA THR A 58 15.55 -4.10 -2.69
C THR A 58 16.32 -5.28 -3.25
N VAL A 59 15.89 -5.83 -4.41
CA VAL A 59 16.63 -6.89 -5.12
C VAL A 59 18.09 -6.47 -5.32
N GLU A 60 18.32 -5.24 -5.79
CA GLU A 60 19.67 -4.73 -6.03
C GLU A 60 20.52 -4.71 -4.76
N ASN A 61 19.97 -4.27 -3.64
CA ASN A 61 20.71 -4.21 -2.38
C ASN A 61 21.03 -5.62 -1.81
N PHE A 62 20.11 -6.59 -1.94
CA PHE A 62 20.37 -7.97 -1.58
C PHE A 62 21.47 -8.58 -2.44
N GLN A 63 21.46 -8.36 -3.76
CA GLN A 63 22.50 -8.82 -4.68
C GLN A 63 23.85 -8.19 -4.34
N ARG A 64 23.89 -6.87 -4.13
CA ARG A 64 25.10 -6.14 -3.77
C ARG A 64 25.70 -6.64 -2.42
N PHE A 65 24.85 -6.96 -1.44
CA PHE A 65 25.28 -7.58 -0.20
C PHE A 65 25.92 -8.94 -0.44
N ALA A 66 25.26 -9.83 -1.21
CA ALA A 66 25.76 -11.16 -1.49
C ALA A 66 27.11 -11.14 -2.23
N GLU A 67 27.25 -10.27 -3.24
CA GLU A 67 28.49 -10.08 -4.00
C GLU A 67 29.64 -9.60 -3.09
N ARG A 68 29.37 -8.61 -2.22
CA ARG A 68 30.38 -8.05 -1.31
C ARG A 68 30.89 -9.09 -0.31
N HIS A 69 30.04 -9.99 0.14
CA HIS A 69 30.36 -11.01 1.13
C HIS A 69 30.73 -12.38 0.51
N GLY A 70 30.79 -12.49 -0.82
CA GLY A 70 31.10 -13.75 -1.51
C GLY A 70 30.05 -14.86 -1.28
N ILE A 71 28.78 -14.47 -1.08
CA ILE A 71 27.67 -15.38 -0.85
C ILE A 71 27.05 -15.74 -2.21
N SER A 72 26.88 -17.05 -2.48
CA SER A 72 26.15 -17.48 -3.66
C SER A 72 24.66 -17.22 -3.50
N TYR A 73 24.00 -16.73 -4.55
CA TYR A 73 22.57 -16.44 -4.51
C TYR A 73 21.88 -16.80 -5.83
N THR A 74 20.56 -16.96 -5.75
CA THR A 74 19.66 -17.04 -6.90
C THR A 74 18.52 -16.04 -6.71
N VAL A 75 17.99 -15.53 -7.82
CA VAL A 75 16.83 -14.64 -7.82
C VAL A 75 15.75 -15.29 -8.66
N ASP A 76 14.61 -15.57 -8.02
CA ASP A 76 13.44 -16.11 -8.69
C ASP A 76 12.33 -15.07 -8.67
N CYS A 77 11.73 -14.80 -9.84
CA CYS A 77 10.59 -13.91 -9.94
C CYS A 77 9.29 -14.71 -9.91
N LEU A 78 8.46 -14.45 -8.90
CA LEU A 78 7.13 -15.04 -8.80
C LEU A 78 6.17 -14.31 -9.73
N ALA A 79 6.08 -14.74 -10.97
CA ALA A 79 5.26 -14.10 -12.01
C ALA A 79 3.75 -14.31 -11.83
N SER A 80 3.31 -15.32 -11.05
CA SER A 80 1.90 -15.63 -10.88
C SER A 80 1.33 -15.05 -9.59
N GLN A 81 0.43 -14.09 -9.69
CA GLN A 81 -0.42 -13.64 -8.59
C GLN A 81 -1.49 -14.70 -8.31
N LYS A 82 -1.36 -15.42 -7.19
CA LYS A 82 -2.36 -16.39 -6.74
C LYS A 82 -3.38 -15.81 -5.76
N ARG A 83 -3.25 -14.52 -5.43
CA ARG A 83 -4.25 -13.80 -4.63
C ARG A 83 -5.55 -13.74 -5.42
N ALA A 84 -6.65 -14.18 -4.81
CA ALA A 84 -7.99 -14.21 -5.40
C ALA A 84 -7.95 -14.60 -6.90
N GLY A 85 -8.00 -15.84 -7.18
CA GLY A 85 -8.18 -16.56 -8.48
C GLY A 85 -7.88 -15.89 -9.83
N TYR A 86 -7.90 -14.54 -9.94
CA TYR A 86 -7.83 -13.80 -11.20
C TYR A 86 -7.22 -12.37 -11.08
N LEU A 87 -6.51 -12.04 -10.01
CA LEU A 87 -5.90 -10.70 -9.86
C LEU A 87 -4.68 -10.45 -10.77
N GLY A 88 -4.15 -11.47 -11.43
CA GLY A 88 -2.90 -11.36 -12.18
C GLY A 88 -2.86 -10.24 -13.22
N SER A 89 -3.95 -10.01 -13.94
CA SER A 89 -4.05 -8.89 -14.89
C SER A 89 -4.26 -7.54 -14.19
N TYR A 90 -5.01 -7.49 -13.09
CA TYR A 90 -5.29 -6.25 -12.37
C TYR A 90 -4.03 -5.57 -11.84
N VAL A 91 -3.15 -6.33 -11.18
CA VAL A 91 -1.90 -5.77 -10.66
C VAL A 91 -1.00 -5.28 -11.81
N ALA A 92 -0.95 -6.02 -12.92
CA ALA A 92 -0.20 -5.58 -14.09
C ALA A 92 -0.81 -4.32 -14.73
N ASP A 93 -2.14 -4.23 -14.80
CA ASP A 93 -2.84 -3.05 -15.32
C ASP A 93 -2.64 -1.83 -14.41
N LEU A 94 -2.65 -2.04 -13.10
CA LEU A 94 -2.34 -1.00 -12.12
C LEU A 94 -0.88 -0.55 -12.21
N ASP A 95 0.06 -1.48 -12.42
CA ASP A 95 1.47 -1.17 -12.62
C ASP A 95 1.69 -0.34 -13.89
N ARG A 96 0.98 -0.63 -14.98
CA ARG A 96 1.00 0.19 -16.21
C ARG A 96 0.44 1.59 -15.96
N LEU A 97 -0.68 1.70 -15.27
CA LEU A 97 -1.25 3.00 -14.89
C LEU A 97 -0.25 3.84 -14.09
N LEU A 98 0.31 3.26 -13.02
CA LEU A 98 1.11 4.01 -12.06
C LEU A 98 2.54 4.29 -12.56
N TYR A 99 3.25 3.28 -13.10
CA TYR A 99 4.68 3.40 -13.39
C TYR A 99 4.99 3.60 -14.87
N GLU A 100 4.17 3.05 -15.78
CA GLU A 100 4.39 3.19 -17.21
C GLU A 100 3.67 4.41 -17.81
N ARG A 101 2.89 5.13 -16.98
CA ARG A 101 2.13 6.34 -17.38
C ARG A 101 1.23 6.07 -18.58
N GLN A 102 0.60 4.92 -18.57
CA GLN A 102 -0.33 4.51 -19.62
C GLN A 102 -1.42 5.57 -19.81
N ASP A 103 -1.61 6.02 -21.04
CA ASP A 103 -2.60 7.03 -21.44
C ASP A 103 -3.68 6.48 -22.39
N GLN A 104 -3.65 5.18 -22.64
CA GLN A 104 -4.63 4.47 -23.47
C GLN A 104 -5.39 3.44 -22.65
N PRO A 105 -6.66 3.17 -23.01
CA PRO A 105 -7.46 2.15 -22.33
C PRO A 105 -6.79 0.78 -22.38
N LEU A 106 -6.72 0.10 -21.25
CA LEU A 106 -6.24 -1.27 -21.14
C LEU A 106 -7.39 -2.26 -21.36
N LYS A 107 -7.12 -3.38 -22.03
CA LYS A 107 -8.07 -4.49 -22.13
C LYS A 107 -8.07 -5.27 -20.82
N ARG A 108 -8.95 -4.89 -19.93
CA ARG A 108 -9.07 -5.51 -18.63
C ARG A 108 -9.51 -6.98 -18.75
N GLN A 109 -8.79 -7.88 -18.08
CA GLN A 109 -9.08 -9.31 -18.01
C GLN A 109 -9.32 -9.78 -16.57
N SER A 110 -9.27 -8.87 -15.60
CA SER A 110 -9.46 -9.20 -14.18
C SER A 110 -10.95 -9.37 -13.86
N ALA A 111 -11.25 -10.34 -13.00
CA ALA A 111 -12.58 -10.52 -12.41
C ALA A 111 -12.82 -9.58 -11.21
N LEU A 112 -11.78 -8.91 -10.69
CA LEU A 112 -11.91 -7.94 -9.60
C LEU A 112 -12.83 -6.79 -10.05
N GLU A 113 -13.84 -6.47 -9.26
CA GLU A 113 -14.69 -5.32 -9.53
C GLU A 113 -13.98 -4.02 -9.18
N LEU A 114 -13.95 -3.05 -10.13
CA LEU A 114 -13.50 -1.68 -9.86
C LEU A 114 -14.67 -0.74 -10.01
N ARG A 115 -14.86 0.14 -9.04
CA ARG A 115 -15.96 1.11 -9.04
C ARG A 115 -15.54 2.48 -8.54
N CYS A 116 -15.82 3.50 -9.34
CA CYS A 116 -15.70 4.90 -8.95
C CYS A 116 -16.98 5.42 -8.33
N TRP A 117 -16.82 6.22 -7.29
CA TRP A 117 -17.93 6.85 -6.59
C TRP A 117 -17.81 8.37 -6.67
N LYS A 118 -18.97 9.03 -6.79
CA LYS A 118 -19.04 10.50 -6.82
C LYS A 118 -19.17 11.10 -5.43
N ASP A 119 -19.73 10.33 -4.49
CA ASP A 119 -20.02 10.77 -3.13
C ASP A 119 -19.54 9.73 -2.14
N LEU A 120 -18.83 10.17 -1.09
CA LEU A 120 -18.27 9.30 -0.05
C LEU A 120 -19.35 8.69 0.86
N ASN A 121 -20.46 9.40 1.10
CA ASN A 121 -21.54 8.89 1.94
C ASN A 121 -22.32 7.78 1.21
N ASP A 122 -22.49 7.90 -0.11
CA ASP A 122 -23.07 6.82 -0.92
C ASP A 122 -22.14 5.60 -0.94
N LEU A 123 -20.82 5.81 -1.07
CA LEU A 123 -19.83 4.75 -0.97
C LEU A 123 -19.84 4.10 0.41
N ASP A 124 -19.83 4.89 1.47
CA ASP A 124 -19.87 4.38 2.84
C ASP A 124 -21.09 3.50 3.11
N THR A 125 -22.26 3.96 2.65
CA THR A 125 -23.49 3.17 2.72
C THR A 125 -23.35 1.82 2.00
N HIS A 126 -22.72 1.81 0.83
CA HIS A 126 -22.49 0.58 0.07
C HIS A 126 -21.53 -0.37 0.80
N LEU A 127 -20.42 0.14 1.34
CA LEU A 127 -19.47 -0.68 2.11
C LEU A 127 -20.11 -1.29 3.36
N HIS A 128 -20.97 -0.54 4.07
CA HIS A 128 -21.73 -1.07 5.19
C HIS A 128 -22.71 -2.18 4.77
N GLN A 129 -23.30 -2.09 3.58
CA GLN A 129 -24.14 -3.16 3.02
C GLN A 129 -23.32 -4.44 2.77
N LEU A 130 -22.12 -4.32 2.18
CA LEU A 130 -21.22 -5.45 1.96
C LEU A 130 -20.80 -6.09 3.30
N ALA A 131 -20.39 -5.28 4.28
CA ALA A 131 -20.03 -5.77 5.62
C ALA A 131 -21.21 -6.48 6.31
N SER A 132 -22.41 -5.93 6.20
CA SER A 132 -23.64 -6.55 6.73
C SER A 132 -23.98 -7.85 6.00
N GLY A 133 -23.52 -8.00 4.74
CA GLY A 133 -23.62 -9.24 3.96
C GLY A 133 -22.57 -10.29 4.32
N GLY A 134 -21.67 -10.00 5.27
CA GLY A 134 -20.64 -10.91 5.76
C GLY A 134 -19.27 -10.76 5.09
N HIS A 135 -19.09 -9.78 4.21
CA HIS A 135 -17.80 -9.50 3.60
C HIS A 135 -16.85 -8.83 4.59
N HIS A 136 -15.57 -9.13 4.50
CA HIS A 136 -14.53 -8.44 5.24
C HIS A 136 -14.13 -7.16 4.51
N VAL A 137 -14.62 -6.02 4.99
CA VAL A 137 -14.55 -4.72 4.31
C VAL A 137 -13.73 -3.73 5.14
N LYS A 138 -12.87 -2.94 4.48
CA LYS A 138 -12.12 -1.87 5.14
C LYS A 138 -12.05 -0.59 4.30
N TRP A 139 -11.95 0.54 5.01
CA TRP A 139 -11.60 1.83 4.44
C TRP A 139 -10.10 2.08 4.51
N TYR A 140 -9.52 2.64 3.44
CA TYR A 140 -8.14 3.06 3.38
C TYR A 140 -7.95 4.43 2.73
N ALA A 141 -6.91 5.15 3.17
CA ALA A 141 -6.48 6.39 2.57
C ALA A 141 -4.97 6.58 2.69
N PRO A 142 -4.32 7.45 1.86
CA PRO A 142 -2.94 7.87 2.08
C PRO A 142 -2.82 8.66 3.37
N PHE A 143 -1.60 8.86 3.87
CA PHE A 143 -1.39 9.53 5.16
C PHE A 143 -1.50 11.08 5.02
N CYS A 144 -2.69 11.55 4.67
CA CYS A 144 -2.98 12.96 4.36
C CYS A 144 -3.79 13.70 5.43
N TRP A 145 -4.02 13.08 6.59
CA TRP A 145 -4.69 13.73 7.72
C TRP A 145 -3.83 13.68 8.97
N PRO A 146 -3.88 14.75 9.81
CA PRO A 146 -3.27 14.72 11.12
C PRO A 146 -3.86 13.60 11.97
N TRP A 147 -3.00 12.85 12.67
CA TRP A 147 -3.46 11.75 13.50
C TRP A 147 -3.54 12.15 14.96
N SER A 148 -4.75 12.38 15.46
CA SER A 148 -5.01 12.74 16.87
C SER A 148 -4.78 11.57 17.84
N ARG A 149 -4.67 10.33 17.32
CA ARG A 149 -4.60 9.09 18.12
C ARG A 149 -5.84 8.85 18.99
N SER A 150 -6.94 9.52 18.72
CA SER A 150 -8.21 9.37 19.43
C SER A 150 -9.22 8.60 18.58
N VAL A 151 -9.82 7.59 19.14
CA VAL A 151 -10.91 6.84 18.47
C VAL A 151 -12.22 7.65 18.41
N HIS A 152 -12.33 8.70 19.22
CA HIS A 152 -13.52 9.55 19.27
C HIS A 152 -13.46 10.75 18.34
N ASN A 153 -12.26 11.11 17.85
CA ASN A 153 -12.10 12.24 16.93
C ASN A 153 -12.37 11.80 15.50
N LYS A 154 -13.12 12.63 14.79
CA LYS A 154 -13.29 12.49 13.35
C LYS A 154 -12.20 13.30 12.66
N ASP A 155 -10.98 12.73 12.57
CA ASP A 155 -9.83 13.42 11.97
C ASP A 155 -9.98 13.61 10.45
N ILE A 156 -10.71 12.70 9.79
CA ILE A 156 -11.08 12.85 8.40
C ILE A 156 -12.43 13.55 8.32
N VAL A 157 -12.43 14.78 7.79
CA VAL A 157 -13.65 15.55 7.51
C VAL A 157 -13.57 16.07 6.08
N ILE A 158 -14.45 15.58 5.22
CA ILE A 158 -14.49 15.93 3.80
C ILE A 158 -15.88 16.47 3.47
N SER A 159 -15.94 17.77 3.15
CA SER A 159 -17.19 18.41 2.74
C SER A 159 -17.59 18.00 1.33
N GLN A 160 -18.85 17.62 1.13
CA GLN A 160 -19.45 17.23 -0.14
C GLN A 160 -20.84 17.89 -0.28
N GLU A 161 -21.43 17.81 -1.46
CA GLU A 161 -22.77 18.37 -1.71
C GLU A 161 -23.87 17.76 -0.85
N LYS A 162 -23.78 16.45 -0.57
CA LYS A 162 -24.76 15.70 0.23
C LYS A 162 -24.48 15.73 1.75
N GLY A 163 -23.51 16.49 2.18
CA GLY A 163 -23.09 16.56 3.59
C GLY A 163 -21.62 16.15 3.79
N ALA A 164 -21.11 16.37 4.99
CA ALA A 164 -19.73 16.00 5.31
C ALA A 164 -19.60 14.47 5.46
N PHE A 165 -18.51 13.93 4.93
CA PHE A 165 -18.04 12.59 5.28
C PHE A 165 -17.06 12.70 6.44
N GLU A 166 -17.35 12.01 7.55
CA GLU A 166 -16.58 12.12 8.78
C GLU A 166 -16.21 10.73 9.33
N LYS A 167 -14.92 10.46 9.47
CA LYS A 167 -14.41 9.18 9.98
C LYS A 167 -13.24 9.40 10.95
N ALA A 168 -13.07 8.47 11.88
CA ALA A 168 -11.86 8.39 12.69
C ALA A 168 -10.67 7.98 11.80
N TRP A 169 -9.50 8.58 12.05
CA TRP A 169 -8.28 8.30 11.31
C TRP A 169 -7.38 7.34 12.08
N ASN A 170 -6.99 6.28 11.44
CA ASN A 170 -6.14 5.21 11.94
C ASN A 170 -6.59 4.57 13.25
N PRO A 171 -6.65 3.24 13.32
CA PRO A 171 -6.85 2.54 14.58
C PRO A 171 -5.65 2.78 15.51
N THR A 172 -5.92 2.83 16.83
CA THR A 172 -4.90 2.97 17.88
C THR A 172 -4.58 1.63 18.54
N ASN A 173 -4.73 1.52 19.85
CA ASN A 173 -4.33 0.35 20.65
C ASN A 173 -5.07 -0.96 20.34
N GLU A 174 -6.18 -0.89 19.60
CA GLU A 174 -6.99 -2.05 19.19
C GLU A 174 -6.77 -2.41 17.71
N GLN A 175 -5.61 -2.10 17.16
CA GLN A 175 -5.30 -2.37 15.74
C GLN A 175 -5.60 -3.80 15.32
N TYR A 176 -5.18 -4.78 16.13
CA TYR A 176 -5.41 -6.18 15.80
C TYR A 176 -6.90 -6.53 15.72
N GLN A 177 -7.71 -6.03 16.64
CA GLN A 177 -9.17 -6.25 16.63
C GLN A 177 -9.81 -5.60 15.41
N TRP A 178 -9.39 -4.39 15.04
CA TRP A 178 -9.86 -3.73 13.84
C TRP A 178 -9.47 -4.49 12.56
N TYR A 179 -8.24 -5.03 12.48
CA TYR A 179 -7.81 -5.82 11.33
C TYR A 179 -8.61 -7.10 11.15
N MET A 180 -8.82 -7.82 12.22
CA MET A 180 -9.50 -9.12 12.21
C MET A 180 -11.02 -8.98 12.26
N GLY A 181 -11.52 -7.80 12.62
CA GLY A 181 -12.95 -7.51 12.67
C GLY A 181 -13.57 -7.49 11.27
N ASN A 182 -14.81 -7.92 11.18
CA ASN A 182 -15.64 -7.81 9.98
C ASN A 182 -17.02 -7.21 10.30
N GLN A 183 -17.09 -6.41 11.37
CA GLN A 183 -18.31 -5.77 11.78
C GLN A 183 -18.51 -4.45 11.02
N PRO A 184 -19.75 -4.03 10.73
CA PRO A 184 -20.04 -2.74 10.10
C PRO A 184 -19.40 -1.54 10.82
N GLU A 185 -19.28 -1.60 12.16
CA GLU A 185 -18.65 -0.56 12.99
C GLU A 185 -17.16 -0.38 12.73
N ASP A 186 -16.48 -1.38 12.16
CA ASP A 186 -15.08 -1.25 11.75
C ASP A 186 -14.92 -0.21 10.64
N LEU A 187 -15.98 0.05 9.87
CA LEU A 187 -16.02 1.06 8.82
C LEU A 187 -16.14 2.50 9.35
N ASP A 188 -16.34 2.72 10.65
CA ASP A 188 -16.25 4.04 11.28
C ASP A 188 -14.83 4.60 11.31
N ARG A 189 -13.86 3.79 10.89
CA ARG A 189 -12.43 4.14 10.85
C ARG A 189 -11.85 3.92 9.47
N VAL A 190 -10.92 4.80 9.09
CA VAL A 190 -10.14 4.67 7.86
C VAL A 190 -8.72 4.30 8.24
N GLY A 191 -8.21 3.20 7.70
CA GLY A 191 -6.81 2.79 7.86
C GLY A 191 -5.88 3.55 6.93
N CYS A 192 -4.61 3.62 7.30
CA CYS A 192 -3.55 4.18 6.44
C CYS A 192 -2.72 3.08 5.78
N ILE A 193 -1.74 3.49 5.00
CA ILE A 193 -0.81 2.60 4.32
C ILE A 193 -0.12 1.59 5.26
N TYR A 194 0.26 2.02 6.48
CA TYR A 194 0.93 1.15 7.46
C TYR A 194 0.01 0.08 8.05
N THR A 195 -1.29 0.32 8.00
CA THR A 195 -2.32 -0.62 8.44
C THR A 195 -2.86 -1.49 7.30
N ALA A 196 -2.46 -1.21 6.05
CA ALA A 196 -2.85 -1.98 4.87
C ALA A 196 -1.85 -3.08 4.51
N GLN A 197 -0.55 -2.87 4.80
CA GLN A 197 0.50 -3.81 4.42
C GLN A 197 0.36 -5.18 5.08
N GLY A 198 0.52 -6.24 4.29
CA GLY A 198 0.48 -7.63 4.77
C GLY A 198 -0.93 -8.19 5.00
N LEU A 199 -1.99 -7.42 4.73
CA LEU A 199 -3.37 -7.84 4.93
C LEU A 199 -4.17 -7.85 3.62
N GLU A 200 -5.23 -8.64 3.60
CA GLU A 200 -6.16 -8.76 2.48
C GLU A 200 -7.61 -8.78 2.99
N PHE A 201 -8.50 -8.17 2.22
CA PHE A 201 -9.92 -8.02 2.53
C PHE A 201 -10.74 -8.47 1.33
N ASP A 202 -12.01 -8.73 1.52
CA ASP A 202 -12.86 -9.05 0.38
C ASP A 202 -13.09 -7.80 -0.44
N ASP A 203 -13.44 -6.69 0.21
CA ASP A 203 -13.70 -5.41 -0.44
C ASP A 203 -13.00 -4.27 0.29
N ILE A 204 -12.59 -3.24 -0.46
CA ILE A 204 -12.00 -2.04 0.12
C ILE A 204 -12.63 -0.77 -0.46
N GLY A 205 -12.78 0.25 0.41
CA GLY A 205 -12.96 1.63 0.01
C GLY A 205 -11.64 2.38 0.06
N VAL A 206 -11.31 3.13 -0.98
CA VAL A 206 -10.09 3.93 -1.04
C VAL A 206 -10.43 5.39 -1.30
N ILE A 207 -9.93 6.27 -0.46
CA ILE A 207 -9.94 7.72 -0.69
C ILE A 207 -8.65 8.06 -1.44
N TRP A 208 -8.77 8.47 -2.71
CA TRP A 208 -7.64 8.97 -3.48
C TRP A 208 -7.55 10.49 -3.28
N TRP A 209 -6.45 10.95 -2.69
CA TRP A 209 -6.30 12.34 -2.26
C TRP A 209 -5.39 13.16 -3.18
N ASP A 210 -5.24 14.44 -2.84
CA ASP A 210 -4.48 15.43 -3.63
C ASP A 210 -2.96 15.29 -3.55
N ASP A 211 -2.43 14.36 -2.73
CA ASP A 211 -1.00 14.05 -2.67
C ASP A 211 -0.48 13.37 -3.95
N LEU A 212 -1.38 12.74 -4.72
CA LEU A 212 -1.09 12.15 -6.03
C LEU A 212 -2.18 12.52 -7.03
N ARG A 213 -1.86 13.36 -8.02
CA ARG A 213 -2.78 13.79 -9.06
C ARG A 213 -2.21 13.55 -10.46
N TRP A 214 -3.08 13.26 -11.40
CA TRP A 214 -2.73 13.23 -12.80
C TRP A 214 -2.70 14.65 -13.38
N ASP A 215 -1.59 15.01 -14.00
CA ASP A 215 -1.46 16.26 -14.75
C ASP A 215 -1.58 15.98 -16.25
N GLU A 216 -2.71 16.37 -16.82
CA GLU A 216 -2.99 16.19 -18.26
C GLU A 216 -2.01 16.96 -19.16
N ALA A 217 -1.48 18.10 -18.68
CA ALA A 217 -0.59 18.92 -19.50
C ALA A 217 0.79 18.29 -19.68
N SER A 218 1.32 17.66 -18.63
CA SER A 218 2.64 16.98 -18.67
C SER A 218 2.53 15.47 -18.95
N HIS A 219 1.31 14.91 -19.02
CA HIS A 219 1.08 13.46 -19.09
C HIS A 219 1.85 12.70 -18.01
N ASN A 220 1.78 13.18 -16.78
CA ASN A 220 2.56 12.64 -15.68
C ASN A 220 1.82 12.74 -14.34
N TRP A 221 2.26 11.92 -13.37
CA TRP A 221 1.84 12.06 -11.99
C TRP A 221 2.48 13.29 -11.35
N HIS A 222 1.66 14.14 -10.75
CA HIS A 222 2.07 15.24 -9.90
C HIS A 222 1.93 14.85 -8.43
N ILE A 223 2.99 15.07 -7.65
CA ILE A 223 3.04 14.75 -6.24
C ILE A 223 3.09 16.03 -5.43
N ASP A 224 2.16 16.16 -4.50
CA ASP A 224 2.11 17.27 -3.55
C ASP A 224 2.41 16.77 -2.12
N LEU A 225 3.68 16.81 -1.74
CA LEU A 225 4.12 16.43 -0.39
C LEU A 225 3.57 17.32 0.71
N SER A 226 3.01 18.50 0.41
CA SER A 226 2.39 19.35 1.42
C SER A 226 1.10 18.74 1.97
N GLN A 227 0.49 17.82 1.24
CA GLN A 227 -0.67 17.04 1.67
C GLN A 227 -0.31 15.90 2.64
N ASN A 228 0.96 15.51 2.69
CA ASN A 228 1.39 14.37 3.52
C ASN A 228 1.57 14.80 4.98
N CYS A 229 0.82 14.20 5.88
CA CYS A 229 0.85 14.45 7.33
C CYS A 229 1.73 13.45 8.10
N ASP A 230 2.43 12.52 7.42
CA ASP A 230 3.41 11.63 8.07
C ASP A 230 4.74 12.35 8.26
N ALA A 231 4.92 12.91 9.46
CA ALA A 231 6.15 13.63 9.81
C ALA A 231 7.40 12.73 9.74
N GLN A 232 7.27 11.41 9.99
CA GLN A 232 8.39 10.48 9.88
C GLN A 232 8.79 10.26 8.41
N PHE A 233 7.81 10.07 7.53
CA PHE A 233 8.05 9.96 6.10
C PHE A 233 8.74 11.23 5.56
N VAL A 234 8.15 12.40 5.79
CA VAL A 234 8.69 13.68 5.30
C VAL A 234 10.09 13.97 5.85
N SER A 235 10.34 13.67 7.14
CA SER A 235 11.68 13.87 7.73
C SER A 235 12.70 12.90 7.19
N SER A 236 12.32 11.64 6.93
CA SER A 236 13.22 10.64 6.35
C SER A 236 13.59 10.95 4.90
N LEU A 237 12.67 11.47 4.10
CA LEU A 237 13.00 11.96 2.73
C LEU A 237 14.13 12.99 2.75
N ARG A 238 14.09 13.93 3.70
CA ARG A 238 15.13 14.96 3.86
C ARG A 238 16.44 14.38 4.35
N ARG A 239 16.39 13.47 5.32
CA ARG A 239 17.58 12.83 5.91
C ARG A 239 18.32 11.95 4.91
N GLU A 240 17.59 11.17 4.13
CA GLU A 240 18.16 10.26 3.13
C GLU A 240 18.48 10.96 1.80
N TYR A 241 18.30 12.29 1.72
CA TYR A 241 18.50 13.06 0.47
C TYR A 241 17.82 12.41 -0.75
N ALA A 242 16.58 11.97 -0.54
CA ALA A 242 15.81 11.24 -1.56
C ALA A 242 15.71 12.07 -2.84
N SER A 243 16.01 11.46 -3.98
CA SER A 243 15.79 12.09 -5.27
C SER A 243 14.31 12.28 -5.55
N GLU A 244 13.97 13.22 -6.44
CA GLU A 244 12.59 13.44 -6.85
C GLU A 244 11.96 12.14 -7.39
N SER A 245 12.69 11.37 -8.18
CA SER A 245 12.22 10.08 -8.71
C SER A 245 11.95 9.05 -7.63
N ALA A 246 12.75 8.99 -6.56
CA ALA A 246 12.53 8.11 -5.43
C ALA A 246 11.27 8.53 -4.63
N VAL A 247 11.03 9.84 -4.48
CA VAL A 247 9.80 10.34 -3.84
C VAL A 247 8.57 9.93 -4.64
N VAL A 248 8.62 10.12 -5.97
CA VAL A 248 7.56 9.71 -6.89
C VAL A 248 7.25 8.23 -6.71
N GLU A 249 8.29 7.38 -6.76
CA GLU A 249 8.14 5.94 -6.62
C GLU A 249 7.46 5.55 -5.29
N LEU A 250 7.88 6.12 -4.15
CA LEU A 250 7.31 5.81 -2.84
C LEU A 250 5.83 6.20 -2.72
N VAL A 251 5.43 7.32 -3.33
CA VAL A 251 4.01 7.73 -3.35
C VAL A 251 3.21 6.81 -4.27
N LEU A 252 3.71 6.46 -5.45
CA LEU A 252 3.07 5.49 -6.35
C LEU A 252 2.93 4.11 -5.66
N ASN A 253 3.97 3.65 -4.97
CA ASN A 253 3.93 2.42 -4.19
C ASN A 253 2.84 2.45 -3.11
N THR A 254 2.65 3.60 -2.45
CA THR A 254 1.56 3.77 -1.47
C THR A 254 0.19 3.47 -2.10
N TYR A 255 -0.11 4.07 -3.24
CA TYR A 255 -1.38 3.82 -3.93
C TYR A 255 -1.49 2.39 -4.47
N ARG A 256 -0.38 1.84 -5.01
CA ARG A 256 -0.34 0.44 -5.43
C ARG A 256 -0.68 -0.51 -4.28
N VAL A 257 -0.07 -0.30 -3.12
CA VAL A 257 -0.35 -1.13 -1.94
C VAL A 257 -1.81 -0.99 -1.53
N LEU A 258 -2.33 0.22 -1.41
CA LEU A 258 -3.74 0.44 -1.03
C LEU A 258 -4.69 -0.27 -1.99
N LEU A 259 -4.50 -0.11 -3.30
CA LEU A 259 -5.39 -0.63 -4.32
C LEU A 259 -5.30 -2.16 -4.52
N THR A 260 -4.24 -2.81 -4.01
CA THR A 260 -4.05 -4.27 -4.14
C THR A 260 -4.46 -5.07 -2.91
N ARG A 261 -5.21 -4.49 -1.97
CA ARG A 261 -5.63 -5.18 -0.74
C ARG A 261 -6.94 -5.94 -0.87
N ALA A 262 -7.72 -5.71 -1.92
CA ALA A 262 -8.99 -6.39 -2.14
C ALA A 262 -8.84 -7.70 -2.90
N LYS A 263 -9.73 -8.65 -2.61
CA LYS A 263 -9.90 -9.91 -3.35
C LYS A 263 -11.06 -9.85 -4.33
N GLU A 264 -12.13 -9.11 -4.02
CA GLU A 264 -13.38 -9.10 -4.78
C GLU A 264 -13.64 -7.74 -5.42
N SER A 265 -13.63 -6.64 -4.63
CA SER A 265 -13.88 -5.31 -5.19
C SER A 265 -13.04 -4.19 -4.58
N VAL A 266 -12.72 -3.20 -5.43
CA VAL A 266 -12.09 -1.93 -5.06
C VAL A 266 -13.03 -0.79 -5.41
N HIS A 267 -13.44 -0.06 -4.40
CA HIS A 267 -14.28 1.12 -4.52
C HIS A 267 -13.45 2.37 -4.27
N ILE A 268 -13.40 3.29 -5.25
CA ILE A 268 -12.51 4.45 -5.16
C ILE A 268 -13.33 5.73 -5.24
N TRP A 269 -13.05 6.65 -4.34
CA TRP A 269 -13.44 8.03 -4.43
C TRP A 269 -12.21 8.91 -4.66
N PHE A 270 -12.30 9.83 -5.61
CA PHE A 270 -11.21 10.73 -5.97
C PHE A 270 -11.51 12.16 -5.54
N ARG A 271 -10.54 12.81 -4.92
CA ARG A 271 -10.60 14.23 -4.63
C ARG A 271 -10.50 15.05 -5.92
N ASP A 272 -9.56 14.69 -6.81
CA ASP A 272 -9.31 15.37 -8.07
C ASP A 272 -10.04 14.70 -9.23
N ARG A 273 -10.74 15.53 -10.03
CA ARG A 273 -11.57 15.03 -11.14
C ARG A 273 -10.74 14.56 -12.33
N ALA A 274 -9.65 15.26 -12.67
CA ALA A 274 -8.80 14.88 -13.79
C ALA A 274 -8.14 13.51 -13.53
N THR A 275 -7.67 13.28 -12.30
CA THR A 275 -7.16 11.99 -11.85
C THR A 275 -8.22 10.89 -11.97
N GLN A 276 -9.45 11.15 -11.52
CA GLN A 276 -10.55 10.21 -11.66
C GLN A 276 -10.78 9.82 -13.12
N ASP A 277 -10.88 10.81 -14.00
CA ASP A 277 -11.19 10.58 -15.40
C ASP A 277 -10.05 9.83 -16.11
N HIS A 278 -8.79 10.13 -15.79
CA HIS A 278 -7.61 9.40 -16.28
C HIS A 278 -7.62 7.92 -15.81
N VAL A 279 -7.75 7.67 -14.52
CA VAL A 279 -7.76 6.31 -13.96
C VAL A 279 -8.90 5.47 -14.53
N ARG A 280 -10.09 6.05 -14.64
CA ARG A 280 -11.24 5.38 -15.26
C ARG A 280 -11.01 5.05 -16.74
N MET A 281 -10.45 5.98 -17.48
CA MET A 281 -10.15 5.79 -18.91
C MET A 281 -9.15 4.66 -19.08
N VAL A 282 -8.05 4.66 -18.31
CA VAL A 282 -6.98 3.64 -18.44
C VAL A 282 -7.45 2.27 -17.98
N LEU A 283 -8.06 2.16 -16.81
CA LEU A 283 -8.48 0.87 -16.24
C LEU A 283 -9.86 0.38 -16.73
N GLY A 284 -10.60 1.18 -17.49
CA GLY A 284 -11.83 0.76 -18.20
C GLY A 284 -13.02 0.47 -17.28
N PHE A 285 -13.37 1.38 -16.35
CA PHE A 285 -14.52 1.20 -15.44
C PHE A 285 -15.31 2.49 -15.17
#